data_f97ec569adc9cfd1d67406f21bb8304e
#
_entry.id   f97ec569adc9cfd1d67406f21bb8304e
#
_cell.length_a   1.000
_cell.length_b   1.000
_cell.length_c   1.000
_cell.angle_alpha   90.00
_cell.angle_beta   90.00
_cell.angle_gamma   90.00
#
_symmetry.space_group_name_H-M   'P 1'
#
loop_
_entity.id
_entity.type
_entity.pdbx_description
1 polymer ?
#
loop_
_entity_poly.entity_id
_entity_poly.type
_entity_poly.pdbx_seq_one_letter_code
_entity_poly.pdbx_strand_id
1 'polypeptide(L)'
;MKFSTMVTVLAVALCVAGCKYNKPGKGGAGGAGGDSATGQDINSEAFNSSQTGSIGDASEGKFEDMYARCTDVDFAPVYFGFDSTVVPQGELGKIDAVAQHLNSHSERVVVVEGNCDERGSNEYNMSLGENRAVIVRNYLVQNGISANRIQTRSYGEEKPAADGHDESAWSMNRRGEFAIYDTTQRK
;
A
#
# COMPACT_ATOMS: atom_id res chain seq x y z
N MET A 1 33.37 39.62 -17.76
CA MET A 1 32.86 39.80 -16.36
C MET A 1 32.77 38.43 -15.72
N LYS A 2 33.62 38.17 -14.72
CA LYS A 2 33.73 36.88 -14.02
C LYS A 2 32.88 36.97 -12.76
N PHE A 3 31.83 36.15 -12.63
CA PHE A 3 31.08 35.98 -11.39
C PHE A 3 31.61 34.76 -10.63
N SER A 4 32.21 35.05 -9.48
CA SER A 4 32.72 34.09 -8.50
C SER A 4 31.53 33.57 -7.68
N THR A 5 31.25 32.28 -7.70
CA THR A 5 30.27 31.63 -6.83
C THR A 5 30.94 31.24 -5.52
N MET A 6 30.53 31.90 -4.45
CA MET A 6 30.96 31.66 -3.07
C MET A 6 30.17 30.47 -2.51
N VAL A 7 30.87 29.36 -2.25
CA VAL A 7 30.30 28.18 -1.59
C VAL A 7 30.38 28.38 -0.07
N THR A 8 29.23 28.51 0.57
CA THR A 8 29.15 28.59 2.04
C THR A 8 28.96 27.18 2.59
N VAL A 9 29.98 26.65 3.24
CA VAL A 9 29.93 25.37 3.96
C VAL A 9 29.35 25.65 5.37
N LEU A 10 28.15 25.11 5.61
CA LEU A 10 27.52 25.16 6.94
C LEU A 10 27.88 23.85 7.69
N ALA A 11 28.73 23.98 8.71
CA ALA A 11 29.07 22.89 9.62
C ALA A 11 27.92 22.66 10.63
N VAL A 12 27.29 21.51 10.62
CA VAL A 12 26.33 21.10 11.65
C VAL A 12 27.05 20.32 12.74
N ALA A 13 27.10 20.89 13.96
CA ALA A 13 27.65 20.25 15.15
C ALA A 13 26.69 19.17 15.67
N LEU A 14 27.18 17.91 15.79
CA LEU A 14 26.49 16.81 16.48
C LEU A 14 26.55 17.03 18.00
N CYS A 15 25.40 17.26 18.64
CA CYS A 15 25.25 17.12 20.08
C CYS A 15 24.90 15.67 20.40
N VAL A 16 25.85 14.92 20.96
CA VAL A 16 25.66 13.58 21.51
C VAL A 16 25.11 13.71 22.93
N ALA A 17 23.78 13.55 23.11
CA ALA A 17 23.20 13.40 24.44
C ALA A 17 23.17 11.92 24.80
N GLY A 18 24.01 11.51 25.77
CA GLY A 18 24.10 10.15 26.28
C GLY A 18 22.87 9.80 27.12
N CYS A 19 22.09 8.82 26.68
CA CYS A 19 21.09 8.17 27.51
C CYS A 19 21.72 7.04 28.31
N LYS A 20 21.60 7.12 29.64
CA LYS A 20 22.04 6.10 30.60
C LYS A 20 21.21 4.85 30.45
N TYR A 21 21.86 3.75 30.09
CA TYR A 21 21.27 2.40 30.08
C TYR A 21 21.08 1.91 31.51
N ASN A 22 19.85 1.63 31.92
CA ASN A 22 19.52 1.04 33.21
C ASN A 22 19.33 -0.49 33.06
N LYS A 23 20.14 -1.26 33.79
CA LYS A 23 20.22 -2.71 33.73
C LYS A 23 19.19 -3.32 34.70
N PRO A 24 18.25 -4.17 34.27
CA PRO A 24 17.42 -4.93 35.20
C PRO A 24 18.11 -6.20 35.69
N GLY A 25 17.91 -6.49 36.95
CA GLY A 25 18.54 -7.51 37.75
C GLY A 25 18.14 -8.96 37.38
N LYS A 26 19.01 -9.88 37.79
CA LYS A 26 18.88 -11.34 37.72
C LYS A 26 17.77 -11.88 38.66
N GLY A 27 17.02 -12.86 38.13
CA GLY A 27 16.15 -13.71 38.95
C GLY A 27 15.59 -14.91 38.17
N GLY A 28 16.17 -16.08 38.34
CA GLY A 28 15.59 -17.40 38.62
C GLY A 28 15.00 -18.26 37.51
N ALA A 29 15.78 -19.18 37.08
CA ALA A 29 15.58 -20.64 36.79
C ALA A 29 14.23 -21.21 36.32
N GLY A 30 14.29 -21.97 35.19
CA GLY A 30 13.57 -23.25 35.04
C GLY A 30 12.74 -23.41 33.77
N GLY A 31 13.13 -24.36 32.88
CA GLY A 31 12.18 -25.04 32.00
C GLY A 31 12.59 -25.10 30.52
N ALA A 32 12.91 -26.31 30.09
CA ALA A 32 13.41 -26.73 28.80
C ALA A 32 12.41 -26.62 27.63
N GLY A 33 12.94 -26.44 26.40
CA GLY A 33 12.47 -27.12 25.20
C GLY A 33 11.78 -26.24 24.15
N GLY A 34 12.35 -26.22 22.97
CA GLY A 34 11.64 -25.90 21.73
C GLY A 34 12.29 -24.82 20.86
N ASP A 35 13.11 -25.28 19.91
CA ASP A 35 13.61 -24.50 18.79
C ASP A 35 12.49 -23.91 17.98
N SER A 36 12.50 -22.61 17.78
CA SER A 36 11.73 -21.97 16.72
C SER A 36 12.44 -20.70 16.31
N ALA A 37 12.82 -20.67 15.03
CA ALA A 37 13.44 -19.57 14.33
C ALA A 37 12.61 -18.28 14.52
N THR A 38 13.23 -17.27 15.07
CA THR A 38 12.67 -15.92 15.22
C THR A 38 12.74 -15.19 13.89
N GLY A 39 11.66 -15.32 13.06
CA GLY A 39 11.31 -14.31 12.11
C GLY A 39 10.68 -13.14 12.87
N GLN A 40 11.33 -11.99 12.89
CA GLN A 40 10.74 -10.76 13.44
C GLN A 40 9.67 -10.24 12.48
N ASP A 41 8.44 -10.65 12.69
CA ASP A 41 7.26 -10.03 12.08
C ASP A 41 6.98 -8.71 12.78
N ILE A 42 7.52 -7.62 12.22
CA ILE A 42 7.33 -6.25 12.74
C ILE A 42 5.97 -5.63 12.39
N ASN A 43 4.99 -6.44 11.99
CA ASN A 43 3.72 -5.89 11.49
C ASN A 43 2.44 -6.42 12.18
N SER A 44 2.53 -7.13 13.30
CA SER A 44 1.34 -7.70 13.97
C SER A 44 0.72 -6.84 15.08
N GLU A 45 1.31 -5.70 15.46
CA GLU A 45 0.79 -4.89 16.57
C GLU A 45 0.15 -3.54 16.19
N ALA A 46 0.04 -3.19 14.92
CA ALA A 46 -0.52 -1.89 14.51
C ALA A 46 -1.93 -1.96 13.89
N PHE A 47 -2.54 -3.13 13.75
CA PHE A 47 -3.91 -3.21 13.30
C PHE A 47 -4.87 -3.35 14.49
N ASN A 48 -5.02 -2.25 15.25
CA ASN A 48 -6.09 -2.14 16.22
C ASN A 48 -7.42 -2.06 15.46
N SER A 49 -8.26 -3.06 15.63
CA SER A 49 -9.61 -3.24 15.05
C SER A 49 -10.63 -2.14 15.42
N SER A 50 -10.18 -1.00 15.95
CA SER A 50 -11.02 0.13 16.35
C SER A 50 -11.07 1.27 15.33
N GLN A 51 -10.38 1.15 14.18
CA GLN A 51 -10.49 2.10 13.07
C GLN A 51 -11.09 1.44 11.82
N THR A 52 -12.20 0.71 11.99
CA THR A 52 -13.22 0.64 10.95
C THR A 52 -13.96 1.97 10.92
N GLY A 53 -13.22 3.05 10.70
CA GLY A 53 -13.79 4.30 10.27
C GLY A 53 -14.45 4.01 8.94
N SER A 54 -15.75 4.26 8.87
CA SER A 54 -16.55 4.26 7.66
C SER A 54 -15.73 4.86 6.53
N ILE A 55 -15.31 3.99 5.61
CA ILE A 55 -14.41 4.31 4.52
C ILE A 55 -15.24 5.06 3.50
N GLY A 56 -14.98 6.36 3.41
CA GLY A 56 -15.56 7.20 2.39
C GLY A 56 -17.02 7.52 2.68
N ASP A 57 -17.29 8.79 2.95
CA ASP A 57 -18.63 9.33 2.91
C ASP A 57 -19.30 8.85 1.60
N ALA A 58 -20.38 8.07 1.75
CA ALA A 58 -21.16 7.52 0.65
C ALA A 58 -21.88 8.60 -0.20
N SER A 59 -21.53 9.87 -0.01
CA SER A 59 -22.08 11.02 -0.72
C SER A 59 -21.30 11.43 -1.97
N GLU A 60 -20.04 10.97 -2.14
CA GLU A 60 -19.28 11.21 -3.38
C GLU A 60 -19.42 10.00 -4.31
N GLY A 61 -19.97 10.22 -5.51
CA GLY A 61 -20.13 9.21 -6.55
C GLY A 61 -18.79 8.56 -6.91
N LYS A 62 -18.86 7.45 -7.62
CA LYS A 62 -17.65 6.73 -8.05
C LYS A 62 -16.88 7.56 -9.08
N PHE A 63 -15.55 7.63 -8.96
CA PHE A 63 -14.71 8.41 -9.89
C PHE A 63 -14.89 7.96 -11.34
N GLU A 64 -15.06 6.66 -11.55
CA GLU A 64 -15.29 6.08 -12.89
C GLU A 64 -16.58 6.55 -13.56
N ASP A 65 -17.60 6.93 -12.78
CA ASP A 65 -18.87 7.45 -13.30
C ASP A 65 -18.77 8.95 -13.62
N MET A 66 -17.94 9.67 -12.89
CA MET A 66 -17.84 11.13 -12.97
C MET A 66 -16.75 11.61 -13.92
N TYR A 67 -15.64 10.88 -14.06
CA TYR A 67 -14.42 11.38 -14.70
C TYR A 67 -13.93 10.45 -15.81
N ALA A 68 -13.21 11.01 -16.75
CA ALA A 68 -12.55 10.24 -17.79
C ALA A 68 -11.32 9.48 -17.24
N ARG A 69 -11.17 8.21 -17.61
CA ARG A 69 -9.97 7.43 -17.28
C ARG A 69 -8.79 7.95 -18.10
N CYS A 70 -7.66 8.18 -17.44
CA CYS A 70 -6.41 8.52 -18.12
C CYS A 70 -5.89 7.28 -18.86
N THR A 71 -5.53 7.46 -20.13
CA THR A 71 -4.91 6.44 -20.99
C THR A 71 -3.45 6.76 -21.30
N ASP A 72 -2.97 7.90 -20.84
CA ASP A 72 -1.61 8.41 -21.02
C ASP A 72 -0.62 7.85 -19.99
N VAL A 73 -1.12 7.17 -18.97
CA VAL A 73 -0.32 6.59 -17.89
C VAL A 73 -0.85 5.21 -17.54
N ASP A 74 0.08 4.27 -17.33
CA ASP A 74 -0.19 2.93 -16.85
C ASP A 74 0.84 2.56 -15.76
N PHE A 75 0.39 1.93 -14.69
CA PHE A 75 1.22 1.52 -13.58
C PHE A 75 1.26 0.01 -13.43
N ALA A 76 2.44 -0.51 -13.16
CA ALA A 76 2.59 -1.92 -12.90
C ALA A 76 1.77 -2.35 -11.66
N PRO A 77 1.04 -3.48 -11.73
CA PRO A 77 0.26 -3.98 -10.61
C PRO A 77 1.15 -4.42 -9.45
N VAL A 78 0.62 -4.31 -8.23
CA VAL A 78 1.20 -4.82 -6.99
C VAL A 78 0.74 -6.26 -6.79
N TYR A 79 1.67 -7.19 -6.58
CA TYR A 79 1.35 -8.61 -6.39
C TYR A 79 1.36 -9.02 -4.93
N PHE A 80 0.49 -9.97 -4.60
CA PHE A 80 0.31 -10.49 -3.23
C PHE A 80 0.58 -11.99 -3.14
N GLY A 81 0.98 -12.43 -1.94
CA GLY A 81 1.04 -13.85 -1.63
C GLY A 81 -0.35 -14.50 -1.59
N PHE A 82 -0.36 -15.84 -1.56
CA PHE A 82 -1.59 -16.59 -1.34
C PHE A 82 -2.21 -16.23 0.00
N ASP A 83 -3.52 -15.97 0.00
CA ASP A 83 -4.31 -15.61 1.17
C ASP A 83 -3.70 -14.47 2.02
N SER A 84 -3.02 -13.53 1.37
CA SER A 84 -2.27 -12.46 2.03
C SER A 84 -2.71 -11.10 1.55
N THR A 85 -2.72 -10.15 2.48
CA THR A 85 -2.89 -8.71 2.24
C THR A 85 -1.59 -7.93 2.44
N VAL A 86 -0.51 -8.62 2.86
CA VAL A 86 0.79 -7.98 3.08
C VAL A 86 1.42 -7.63 1.73
N VAL A 87 1.79 -6.37 1.55
CA VAL A 87 2.54 -5.90 0.38
C VAL A 87 4.00 -6.32 0.54
N PRO A 88 4.54 -7.16 -0.36
CA PRO A 88 5.95 -7.52 -0.32
C PRO A 88 6.85 -6.29 -0.48
N GLN A 89 7.99 -6.26 0.19
CA GLN A 89 8.91 -5.11 0.14
C GLN A 89 9.35 -4.74 -1.29
N GLY A 90 9.52 -5.75 -2.16
CA GLY A 90 9.86 -5.52 -3.57
C GLY A 90 8.75 -4.84 -4.40
N GLU A 91 7.52 -4.81 -3.88
CA GLU A 91 6.37 -4.21 -4.57
C GLU A 91 6.14 -2.73 -4.17
N LEU A 92 6.72 -2.27 -3.07
CA LEU A 92 6.51 -0.92 -2.54
C LEU A 92 6.88 0.19 -3.53
N GLY A 93 7.96 -0.01 -4.31
CA GLY A 93 8.39 0.95 -5.31
C GLY A 93 7.35 1.24 -6.40
N LYS A 94 6.42 0.31 -6.65
CA LYS A 94 5.31 0.52 -7.59
C LYS A 94 4.26 1.49 -7.00
N ILE A 95 3.98 1.36 -5.70
CA ILE A 95 3.07 2.28 -5.00
C ILE A 95 3.69 3.67 -4.90
N ASP A 96 5.01 3.75 -4.65
CA ASP A 96 5.74 5.02 -4.62
C ASP A 96 5.68 5.74 -5.98
N ALA A 97 5.77 5.02 -7.09
CA ALA A 97 5.64 5.60 -8.42
C ALA A 97 4.23 6.22 -8.64
N VAL A 98 3.17 5.55 -8.18
CA VAL A 98 1.81 6.09 -8.22
C VAL A 98 1.70 7.33 -7.33
N ALA A 99 2.26 7.30 -6.11
CA ALA A 99 2.25 8.43 -5.20
C ALA A 99 2.98 9.65 -5.79
N GLN A 100 4.15 9.46 -6.39
CA GLN A 100 4.90 10.52 -7.07
C GLN A 100 4.09 11.14 -8.22
N HIS A 101 3.44 10.30 -9.02
CA HIS A 101 2.59 10.77 -10.10
C HIS A 101 1.42 11.62 -9.58
N LEU A 102 0.69 11.14 -8.57
CA LEU A 102 -0.44 11.85 -7.99
C LEU A 102 -0.01 13.15 -7.27
N ASN A 103 1.19 13.20 -6.68
CA ASN A 103 1.75 14.42 -6.11
C ASN A 103 2.09 15.48 -7.18
N SER A 104 2.47 15.03 -8.38
CA SER A 104 2.80 15.92 -9.52
C SER A 104 1.55 16.38 -10.28
N HIS A 105 0.41 15.70 -10.12
CA HIS A 105 -0.85 15.94 -10.82
C HIS A 105 -2.01 16.05 -9.84
N SER A 106 -2.25 17.24 -9.32
CA SER A 106 -3.27 17.50 -8.30
C SER A 106 -4.70 17.24 -8.79
N GLU A 107 -4.93 17.32 -10.09
CA GLU A 107 -6.19 17.05 -10.79
C GLU A 107 -6.49 15.57 -10.95
N ARG A 108 -5.52 14.68 -10.70
CA ARG A 108 -5.71 13.24 -10.88
C ARG A 108 -6.13 12.55 -9.57
N VAL A 109 -6.99 11.57 -9.70
CA VAL A 109 -7.46 10.70 -8.62
C VAL A 109 -7.25 9.24 -9.02
N VAL A 110 -7.24 8.34 -8.07
CA VAL A 110 -6.98 6.91 -8.30
C VAL A 110 -8.07 6.02 -7.70
N VAL A 111 -8.45 4.99 -8.43
CA VAL A 111 -9.17 3.83 -7.90
C VAL A 111 -8.16 2.69 -7.78
N VAL A 112 -8.01 2.15 -6.59
CA VAL A 112 -7.20 0.95 -6.33
C VAL A 112 -8.11 -0.25 -6.45
N GLU A 113 -7.82 -1.13 -7.40
CA GLU A 113 -8.62 -2.31 -7.73
C GLU A 113 -7.95 -3.56 -7.17
N GLY A 114 -8.61 -4.25 -6.21
CA GLY A 114 -8.09 -5.47 -5.59
C GLY A 114 -8.66 -6.72 -6.25
N ASN A 115 -7.76 -7.64 -6.59
CA ASN A 115 -8.08 -8.89 -7.29
C ASN A 115 -7.52 -10.10 -6.54
N CYS A 116 -8.18 -11.25 -6.71
CA CYS A 116 -7.82 -12.54 -6.14
C CYS A 116 -7.66 -13.60 -7.21
N ASP A 117 -7.06 -14.72 -6.85
CA ASP A 117 -7.17 -15.95 -7.64
C ASP A 117 -8.52 -16.64 -7.36
N GLU A 118 -8.85 -17.65 -8.14
CA GLU A 118 -10.14 -18.36 -8.14
C GLU A 118 -10.39 -19.25 -6.91
N ARG A 119 -9.41 -19.41 -6.00
CA ARG A 119 -9.53 -20.30 -4.84
C ARG A 119 -10.27 -19.62 -3.72
N GLY A 120 -11.32 -20.26 -3.25
CA GLY A 120 -12.19 -19.76 -2.16
C GLY A 120 -13.63 -19.55 -2.61
N SER A 121 -14.43 -18.88 -1.78
CA SER A 121 -15.75 -18.40 -2.19
C SER A 121 -15.69 -16.99 -2.77
N ASN A 122 -16.65 -16.65 -3.61
CA ASN A 122 -16.74 -15.31 -4.20
C ASN A 122 -16.78 -14.22 -3.11
N GLU A 123 -17.60 -14.44 -2.06
CA GLU A 123 -17.74 -13.49 -0.95
C GLU A 123 -16.42 -13.30 -0.19
N TYR A 124 -15.69 -14.40 0.03
CA TYR A 124 -14.37 -14.36 0.65
C TYR A 124 -13.40 -13.56 -0.22
N ASN A 125 -13.32 -13.87 -1.51
CA ASN A 125 -12.43 -13.21 -2.46
C ASN A 125 -12.78 -11.73 -2.66
N MET A 126 -14.07 -11.36 -2.63
CA MET A 126 -14.49 -9.95 -2.63
C MET A 126 -13.96 -9.22 -1.40
N SER A 127 -14.07 -9.80 -0.20
CA SER A 127 -13.53 -9.24 1.02
C SER A 127 -12.00 -9.14 1.02
N LEU A 128 -11.31 -10.20 0.56
CA LEU A 128 -9.85 -10.24 0.47
C LEU A 128 -9.32 -9.19 -0.53
N GLY A 129 -9.99 -9.06 -1.68
CA GLY A 129 -9.65 -8.04 -2.67
C GLY A 129 -9.83 -6.63 -2.14
N GLU A 130 -10.92 -6.35 -1.41
CA GLU A 130 -11.11 -5.04 -0.75
C GLU A 130 -10.01 -4.76 0.27
N ASN A 131 -9.66 -5.72 1.12
CA ASN A 131 -8.58 -5.57 2.10
C ASN A 131 -7.23 -5.26 1.42
N ARG A 132 -6.91 -5.89 0.28
CA ARG A 132 -5.72 -5.58 -0.52
C ARG A 132 -5.74 -4.15 -1.02
N ALA A 133 -6.87 -3.70 -1.57
CA ALA A 133 -7.03 -2.33 -2.06
C ALA A 133 -6.89 -1.30 -0.93
N VAL A 134 -7.49 -1.57 0.25
CA VAL A 134 -7.39 -0.71 1.44
C VAL A 134 -5.95 -0.59 1.93
N ILE A 135 -5.17 -1.67 1.94
CA ILE A 135 -3.76 -1.61 2.36
C ILE A 135 -2.95 -0.75 1.40
N VAL A 136 -3.11 -0.93 0.09
CA VAL A 136 -2.44 -0.08 -0.91
C VAL A 136 -2.87 1.39 -0.77
N ARG A 137 -4.17 1.65 -0.55
CA ARG A 137 -4.66 3.00 -0.26
C ARG A 137 -3.96 3.61 0.96
N ASN A 138 -3.81 2.86 2.04
CA ASN A 138 -3.14 3.34 3.25
C ASN A 138 -1.65 3.71 2.98
N TYR A 139 -0.95 2.94 2.16
CA TYR A 139 0.41 3.30 1.71
C TYR A 139 0.43 4.60 0.91
N LEU A 140 -0.53 4.81 -0.01
CA LEU A 140 -0.62 6.08 -0.76
C LEU A 140 -0.89 7.26 0.18
N VAL A 141 -1.76 7.10 1.19
CA VAL A 141 -2.02 8.14 2.20
C VAL A 141 -0.77 8.45 3.02
N GLN A 142 0.00 7.43 3.44
CA GLN A 142 1.27 7.61 4.14
C GLN A 142 2.31 8.35 3.28
N ASN A 143 2.24 8.20 1.95
CA ASN A 143 3.05 8.94 0.98
C ASN A 143 2.48 10.33 0.62
N GLY A 144 1.53 10.83 1.41
CA GLY A 144 1.03 12.20 1.33
C GLY A 144 -0.15 12.43 0.38
N ILE A 145 -0.73 11.37 -0.20
CA ILE A 145 -1.91 11.50 -1.04
C ILE A 145 -3.16 11.64 -0.16
N SER A 146 -3.96 12.70 -0.39
CA SER A 146 -5.21 12.94 0.35
C SER A 146 -6.19 11.78 0.14
N ALA A 147 -6.82 11.32 1.22
CA ALA A 147 -7.69 10.16 1.22
C ALA A 147 -8.91 10.30 0.27
N ASN A 148 -9.40 11.52 0.05
CA ASN A 148 -10.49 11.83 -0.88
C ASN A 148 -10.10 11.72 -2.36
N ARG A 149 -8.81 11.58 -2.67
CA ARG A 149 -8.29 11.33 -4.02
C ARG A 149 -8.11 9.84 -4.32
N ILE A 150 -8.45 8.96 -3.39
CA ILE A 150 -8.24 7.52 -3.50
C ILE A 150 -9.55 6.80 -3.19
N GLN A 151 -10.07 6.06 -4.14
CA GLN A 151 -11.14 5.10 -3.94
C GLN A 151 -10.60 3.67 -4.01
N THR A 152 -11.28 2.74 -3.35
CA THR A 152 -10.99 1.30 -3.42
C THR A 152 -12.13 0.56 -4.09
N ARG A 153 -11.80 -0.54 -4.73
CA ARG A 153 -12.75 -1.47 -5.33
C ARG A 153 -12.19 -2.88 -5.27
N SER A 154 -13.03 -3.83 -4.96
CA SER A 154 -12.73 -5.25 -5.14
C SER A 154 -13.44 -5.80 -6.38
N TYR A 155 -12.73 -6.66 -7.08
CA TYR A 155 -13.29 -7.55 -8.10
C TYR A 155 -13.27 -9.02 -7.62
N GLY A 156 -12.68 -9.30 -6.44
CA GLY A 156 -12.50 -10.68 -6.02
C GLY A 156 -11.78 -11.49 -7.11
N GLU A 157 -12.40 -12.57 -7.56
CA GLU A 157 -11.93 -13.44 -8.64
C GLU A 157 -12.51 -13.10 -10.02
N GLU A 158 -13.41 -12.11 -10.12
CA GLU A 158 -14.21 -11.84 -11.32
C GLU A 158 -13.42 -11.21 -12.47
N LYS A 159 -12.19 -10.73 -12.22
CA LYS A 159 -11.36 -10.07 -13.24
C LYS A 159 -9.98 -10.74 -13.33
N PRO A 160 -9.87 -11.95 -13.85
CA PRO A 160 -8.58 -12.61 -13.98
C PRO A 160 -7.68 -11.88 -14.99
N ALA A 161 -6.37 -11.76 -14.66
CA ALA A 161 -5.34 -11.27 -15.56
C ALA A 161 -4.73 -12.40 -16.39
N ALA A 162 -4.77 -13.61 -15.86
CA ALA A 162 -4.29 -14.81 -16.53
C ALA A 162 -5.30 -15.94 -16.34
N ASP A 163 -5.61 -16.61 -17.43
CA ASP A 163 -6.40 -17.84 -17.43
C ASP A 163 -5.51 -19.01 -17.05
N GLY A 164 -6.04 -19.94 -16.25
CA GLY A 164 -5.34 -21.14 -15.81
C GLY A 164 -5.61 -21.47 -14.35
N HIS A 165 -5.39 -22.76 -14.00
CA HIS A 165 -5.66 -23.32 -12.68
C HIS A 165 -4.38 -23.80 -12.01
N ASP A 166 -3.32 -23.01 -12.15
CA ASP A 166 -2.00 -23.28 -11.58
C ASP A 166 -1.39 -22.03 -10.91
N GLU A 167 -0.29 -22.22 -10.19
CA GLU A 167 0.36 -21.12 -9.45
C GLU A 167 0.88 -20.03 -10.39
N SER A 168 1.17 -20.31 -11.65
CA SER A 168 1.63 -19.30 -12.60
C SER A 168 0.51 -18.30 -12.92
N ALA A 169 -0.72 -18.78 -13.17
CA ALA A 169 -1.89 -17.94 -13.37
C ALA A 169 -2.36 -17.30 -12.06
N TRP A 170 -2.43 -18.08 -10.97
CA TRP A 170 -2.90 -17.57 -9.68
C TRP A 170 -2.04 -16.43 -9.14
N SER A 171 -0.71 -16.52 -9.27
CA SER A 171 0.20 -15.45 -8.83
C SER A 171 -0.02 -14.13 -9.59
N MET A 172 -0.41 -14.19 -10.86
CA MET A 172 -0.76 -13.01 -11.66
C MET A 172 -2.14 -12.44 -11.30
N ASN A 173 -3.06 -13.29 -10.84
CA ASN A 173 -4.40 -12.88 -10.45
C ASN A 173 -4.43 -12.20 -9.08
N ARG A 174 -3.56 -12.60 -8.14
CA ARG A 174 -3.44 -11.98 -6.81
C ARG A 174 -2.75 -10.61 -6.89
N ARG A 175 -3.49 -9.57 -7.25
CA ARG A 175 -2.90 -8.26 -7.52
C ARG A 175 -3.78 -7.08 -7.10
N GLY A 176 -3.13 -5.92 -6.96
CA GLY A 176 -3.77 -4.61 -6.89
C GLY A 176 -3.41 -3.79 -8.12
N GLU A 177 -4.41 -3.28 -8.83
CA GLU A 177 -4.25 -2.43 -10.01
C GLU A 177 -4.59 -0.97 -9.68
N PHE A 178 -4.13 -0.05 -10.54
CA PHE A 178 -4.35 1.38 -10.39
C PHE A 178 -5.09 1.93 -11.62
N ALA A 179 -6.29 2.46 -11.42
CA ALA A 179 -7.02 3.17 -12.44
C ALA A 179 -6.97 4.68 -12.14
N ILE A 180 -6.33 5.45 -12.99
CA ILE A 180 -6.18 6.90 -12.83
C ILE A 180 -7.29 7.62 -13.60
N TYR A 181 -7.86 8.68 -12.98
CA TYR A 181 -8.91 9.49 -13.56
C TYR A 181 -8.55 10.98 -13.46
N ASP A 182 -8.98 11.77 -14.44
CA ASP A 182 -8.75 13.20 -14.50
C ASP A 182 -10.03 13.96 -14.12
N THR A 183 -9.99 14.68 -13.01
CA THR A 183 -11.14 15.43 -12.46
C THR A 183 -11.52 16.65 -13.31
N THR A 184 -10.64 17.07 -14.21
CA THR A 184 -10.93 18.17 -15.16
C THR A 184 -11.76 17.69 -16.37
N GLN A 185 -11.78 16.38 -16.63
CA GLN A 185 -12.47 15.75 -17.74
C GLN A 185 -13.71 14.99 -17.23
N ARG A 186 -14.81 15.69 -17.07
CA ARG A 186 -16.10 15.07 -16.70
C ARG A 186 -16.70 14.34 -17.90
N LYS A 187 -17.35 13.20 -17.62
CA LYS A 187 -18.15 12.46 -18.60
C LYS A 187 -19.49 13.13 -18.86
#